data_8ea45533648bac866d7636cdb674962e
#
_entry.id   8ea45533648bac866d7636cdb674962e
#
_cell.length_a   1.000
_cell.length_b   1.000
_cell.length_c   1.000
_cell.angle_alpha   90.00
_cell.angle_beta   90.00
_cell.angle_gamma   90.00
#
_symmetry.space_group_name_H-M   'P 1'
#
loop_
_entity.id
_entity.type
_entity.pdbx_description
1 polymer ?
#
loop_
_entity_poly.entity_id
_entity_poly.type
_entity_poly.pdbx_seq_one_letter_code
_entity_poly.pdbx_strand_id
1 'polypeptide(L)'
;MDIVKAVSDACQKEGIAFSVYYSLWDRHEPCYQDEDKKVYIQYMKNQLQELMTGYGPVHELWFDGAWDRKTEDWHLQEVYDFVKSMQPDCQISTNWTIGKRPVDMQEGDSIIYFPSDFRLWDPFLPVAVDPKIYTHSGKQYYLPFESTQTISVIGNWFSHPEDTTVRDVEELADIFYTATINDNCLLLNIPPDTQGKQNPKAIENILTLARQLGIENGKPFPKELKKPQSLITDATAEATSIYKNDTLHYGPSYAVDNDVSTSWMSADSLASMTVNLRKESKFQEIFLIIGENSVTQLSIDKEDNGKWVPVYQSGVIPKQRGESFMGYGTISCKLDEPISAQRLQIRILQSNGKPSIYSVRLK
;
A
#
# COMPACT_ATOMS: atom_id res chain seq x y z
N MET A 1 -28.13 13.72 13.77
CA MET A 1 -26.92 13.34 14.53
C MET A 1 -25.73 13.94 13.79
N ASP A 2 -24.89 14.66 14.49
CA ASP A 2 -23.61 15.13 13.96
C ASP A 2 -22.57 13.98 14.03
N ILE A 3 -22.29 13.35 12.89
CA ILE A 3 -21.42 12.18 12.81
C ILE A 3 -19.96 12.61 13.05
N VAL A 4 -19.56 13.75 12.52
CA VAL A 4 -18.18 14.27 12.66
C VAL A 4 -17.87 14.48 14.14
N LYS A 5 -18.82 15.13 14.86
CA LYS A 5 -18.67 15.32 16.30
C LYS A 5 -18.62 14.01 17.08
N ALA A 6 -19.49 13.07 16.75
CA ALA A 6 -19.51 11.78 17.43
C ALA A 6 -18.18 11.01 17.29
N VAL A 7 -17.57 11.04 16.09
CA VAL A 7 -16.27 10.40 15.83
C VAL A 7 -15.15 11.15 16.52
N SER A 8 -15.11 12.48 16.42
CA SER A 8 -14.10 13.30 17.09
C SER A 8 -14.12 13.11 18.61
N ASP A 9 -15.32 13.17 19.24
CA ASP A 9 -15.48 12.96 20.68
C ASP A 9 -14.99 11.53 21.09
N ALA A 10 -15.28 10.53 20.27
CA ALA A 10 -14.80 9.16 20.50
C ALA A 10 -13.29 9.06 20.38
N CYS A 11 -12.66 9.66 19.37
CA CYS A 11 -11.22 9.72 19.22
C CYS A 11 -10.55 10.37 20.43
N GLN A 12 -11.05 11.51 20.86
CA GLN A 12 -10.52 12.22 22.04
C GLN A 12 -10.62 11.37 23.31
N LYS A 13 -11.77 10.71 23.50
CA LYS A 13 -11.98 9.83 24.66
C LYS A 13 -11.01 8.65 24.70
N GLU A 14 -10.73 8.06 23.56
CA GLU A 14 -9.85 6.89 23.45
C GLU A 14 -8.35 7.27 23.24
N GLY A 15 -8.03 8.57 23.19
CA GLY A 15 -6.65 9.04 22.99
C GLY A 15 -6.13 8.79 21.55
N ILE A 16 -7.03 8.75 20.58
CA ILE A 16 -6.73 8.58 19.15
C ILE A 16 -6.75 9.95 18.48
N ALA A 17 -5.75 10.24 17.65
CA ALA A 17 -5.74 11.47 16.86
C ALA A 17 -6.88 11.47 15.85
N PHE A 18 -7.61 12.59 15.78
CA PHE A 18 -8.72 12.77 14.84
C PHE A 18 -8.21 13.44 13.56
N SER A 19 -8.50 12.85 12.40
CA SER A 19 -8.14 13.37 11.08
C SER A 19 -9.37 13.46 10.17
N VAL A 20 -9.29 14.30 9.14
CA VAL A 20 -10.41 14.57 8.25
C VAL A 20 -10.00 14.38 6.80
N TYR A 21 -10.76 13.56 6.06
CA TYR A 21 -10.74 13.52 4.60
C TYR A 21 -11.70 14.60 4.07
N TYR A 22 -11.24 15.42 3.14
CA TYR A 22 -12.00 16.46 2.50
C TYR A 22 -11.88 16.40 0.99
N SER A 23 -12.98 16.16 0.29
CA SER A 23 -13.01 16.21 -1.16
C SER A 23 -12.96 17.68 -1.63
N LEU A 24 -12.00 17.99 -2.50
CA LEU A 24 -11.91 19.30 -3.13
C LEU A 24 -13.04 19.52 -4.14
N TRP A 25 -13.56 18.48 -4.73
CA TRP A 25 -14.70 18.59 -5.63
C TRP A 25 -16.02 18.32 -4.91
N ASP A 26 -16.96 19.22 -5.12
CA ASP A 26 -18.36 19.04 -4.75
C ASP A 26 -19.22 19.38 -5.95
N ARG A 27 -19.42 18.40 -6.84
CA ARG A 27 -20.20 18.59 -8.06
C ARG A 27 -21.69 18.81 -7.80
N HIS A 28 -22.13 18.60 -6.56
CA HIS A 28 -23.50 18.86 -6.13
C HIS A 28 -23.70 20.32 -5.71
N GLU A 29 -22.63 20.99 -5.25
CA GLU A 29 -22.66 22.39 -4.89
C GLU A 29 -22.77 23.27 -6.14
N PRO A 30 -23.82 24.11 -6.29
CA PRO A 30 -24.01 24.93 -7.51
C PRO A 30 -22.82 25.82 -7.85
N CYS A 31 -22.21 26.47 -6.86
CA CYS A 31 -21.07 27.35 -7.09
C CYS A 31 -19.79 26.61 -7.53
N TYR A 32 -19.77 25.29 -7.47
CA TYR A 32 -18.67 24.48 -7.98
C TYR A 32 -18.45 24.74 -9.49
N GLN A 33 -19.52 24.95 -10.25
CA GLN A 33 -19.45 25.18 -11.70
C GLN A 33 -19.25 26.65 -12.10
N ASP A 34 -19.26 27.58 -11.13
CA ASP A 34 -19.08 29.00 -11.42
C ASP A 34 -17.75 29.28 -12.13
N GLU A 35 -17.74 30.24 -13.05
CA GLU A 35 -16.53 30.69 -13.72
C GLU A 35 -15.55 31.33 -12.72
N ASP A 36 -16.05 32.13 -11.77
CA ASP A 36 -15.26 32.66 -10.65
C ASP A 36 -15.05 31.60 -9.57
N LYS A 37 -13.90 30.93 -9.65
CA LYS A 37 -13.54 29.88 -8.70
C LYS A 37 -13.42 30.34 -7.25
N LYS A 38 -13.26 31.64 -7.02
CA LYS A 38 -13.19 32.22 -5.66
C LYS A 38 -14.48 32.01 -4.87
N VAL A 39 -15.63 31.95 -5.52
CA VAL A 39 -16.92 31.69 -4.86
C VAL A 39 -16.87 30.30 -4.20
N TYR A 40 -16.44 29.29 -4.95
CA TYR A 40 -16.30 27.94 -4.40
C TYR A 40 -15.19 27.84 -3.34
N ILE A 41 -14.06 28.51 -3.53
CA ILE A 41 -13.00 28.55 -2.50
C ILE A 41 -13.51 29.16 -1.20
N GLN A 42 -14.36 30.20 -1.26
CA GLN A 42 -14.98 30.76 -0.05
C GLN A 42 -15.95 29.76 0.61
N TYR A 43 -16.71 29.02 -0.19
CA TYR A 43 -17.57 27.93 0.32
C TYR A 43 -16.75 26.87 1.05
N MET A 44 -15.66 26.38 0.43
CA MET A 44 -14.73 25.44 1.07
C MET A 44 -14.18 26.00 2.39
N LYS A 45 -13.73 27.26 2.41
CA LYS A 45 -13.19 27.89 3.63
C LYS A 45 -14.24 27.94 4.74
N ASN A 46 -15.51 28.16 4.45
CA ASN A 46 -16.57 28.13 5.44
C ASN A 46 -16.71 26.73 6.07
N GLN A 47 -16.71 25.66 5.25
CA GLN A 47 -16.76 24.29 5.74
C GLN A 47 -15.50 23.93 6.53
N LEU A 48 -14.31 24.30 6.04
CA LEU A 48 -13.05 24.08 6.74
C LEU A 48 -13.01 24.83 8.09
N GLN A 49 -13.59 26.04 8.16
CA GLN A 49 -13.71 26.76 9.43
C GLN A 49 -14.55 25.97 10.44
N GLU A 50 -15.69 25.41 10.02
CA GLU A 50 -16.52 24.57 10.90
C GLU A 50 -15.72 23.35 11.38
N LEU A 51 -15.01 22.66 10.48
CA LEU A 51 -14.21 21.49 10.82
C LEU A 51 -13.06 21.82 11.78
N MET A 52 -12.37 22.95 11.56
CA MET A 52 -11.20 23.34 12.36
C MET A 52 -11.59 23.98 13.71
N THR A 53 -12.83 24.43 13.90
CA THR A 53 -13.24 25.12 15.15
C THR A 53 -14.28 24.34 15.95
N GLY A 54 -15.02 23.43 15.33
CA GLY A 54 -16.17 22.77 15.96
C GLY A 54 -15.88 21.42 16.61
N TYR A 55 -14.76 20.77 16.28
CA TYR A 55 -14.56 19.35 16.58
C TYR A 55 -13.26 19.06 17.37
N GLY A 56 -12.61 20.09 17.93
CA GLY A 56 -11.36 19.95 18.67
C GLY A 56 -10.14 19.84 17.74
N PRO A 57 -9.02 19.30 18.24
CA PRO A 57 -7.79 19.20 17.46
C PRO A 57 -7.97 18.25 16.28
N VAL A 58 -7.63 18.72 15.08
CA VAL A 58 -7.53 17.92 13.85
C VAL A 58 -6.04 17.65 13.59
N HIS A 59 -5.66 16.39 13.62
CA HIS A 59 -4.27 16.00 13.42
C HIS A 59 -3.87 16.15 11.95
N GLU A 60 -4.77 15.76 11.04
CA GLU A 60 -4.49 15.73 9.62
C GLU A 60 -5.73 16.13 8.82
N LEU A 61 -5.50 16.90 7.75
CA LEU A 61 -6.47 17.25 6.73
C LEU A 61 -6.01 16.71 5.38
N TRP A 62 -6.72 15.75 4.87
CA TRP A 62 -6.44 14.99 3.66
C TRP A 62 -7.31 15.50 2.51
N PHE A 63 -6.74 16.24 1.56
CA PHE A 63 -7.44 16.73 0.38
C PHE A 63 -7.41 15.72 -0.77
N ASP A 64 -8.54 15.57 -1.45
CA ASP A 64 -8.68 14.70 -2.60
C ASP A 64 -9.44 15.35 -3.76
N GLY A 65 -9.25 14.81 -5.00
CA GLY A 65 -9.99 15.29 -6.16
C GLY A 65 -9.40 16.53 -6.83
N ALA A 66 -8.16 16.90 -6.53
CA ALA A 66 -7.53 18.09 -7.12
C ALA A 66 -7.39 18.04 -8.64
N TRP A 67 -7.34 16.85 -9.24
CA TRP A 67 -7.24 16.63 -10.69
C TRP A 67 -8.47 17.06 -11.49
N ASP A 68 -9.59 17.37 -10.86
CA ASP A 68 -10.84 17.79 -11.53
C ASP A 68 -10.74 19.21 -12.11
N ARG A 69 -9.73 19.99 -11.71
CA ARG A 69 -9.47 21.35 -12.15
C ARG A 69 -7.98 21.61 -12.32
N LYS A 70 -7.64 22.74 -12.89
CA LYS A 70 -6.25 23.22 -12.89
C LYS A 70 -5.78 23.51 -11.47
N THR A 71 -4.50 23.28 -11.22
CA THR A 71 -3.91 23.45 -9.88
C THR A 71 -4.13 24.87 -9.32
N GLU A 72 -4.04 25.89 -10.21
CA GLU A 72 -4.21 27.29 -9.83
C GLU A 72 -5.62 27.61 -9.33
N ASP A 73 -6.64 26.91 -9.85
CA ASP A 73 -8.05 27.13 -9.49
C ASP A 73 -8.37 26.73 -8.04
N TRP A 74 -7.49 25.93 -7.41
CA TRP A 74 -7.70 25.46 -6.04
C TRP A 74 -7.21 26.43 -4.96
N HIS A 75 -6.42 27.45 -5.32
CA HIS A 75 -5.86 28.43 -4.37
C HIS A 75 -5.22 27.76 -3.13
N LEU A 76 -4.46 26.67 -3.34
CA LEU A 76 -3.98 25.82 -2.24
C LEU A 76 -3.18 26.56 -1.18
N GLN A 77 -2.37 27.56 -1.56
CA GLN A 77 -1.64 28.39 -0.59
C GLN A 77 -2.62 29.14 0.34
N GLU A 78 -3.66 29.76 -0.22
CA GLU A 78 -4.65 30.49 0.57
C GLU A 78 -5.42 29.56 1.52
N VAL A 79 -5.81 28.38 1.03
CA VAL A 79 -6.53 27.38 1.83
C VAL A 79 -5.63 26.83 2.93
N TYR A 80 -4.39 26.52 2.61
CA TYR A 80 -3.39 26.04 3.57
C TYR A 80 -3.17 27.05 4.71
N ASP A 81 -2.87 28.31 4.36
CA ASP A 81 -2.64 29.38 5.33
C ASP A 81 -3.87 29.61 6.21
N PHE A 82 -5.06 29.51 5.62
CA PHE A 82 -6.33 29.64 6.34
C PHE A 82 -6.48 28.53 7.40
N VAL A 83 -6.25 27.26 7.05
CA VAL A 83 -6.32 26.15 8.00
C VAL A 83 -5.25 26.28 9.08
N LYS A 84 -3.99 26.57 8.70
CA LYS A 84 -2.87 26.76 9.64
C LYS A 84 -3.09 27.94 10.60
N SER A 85 -3.84 28.96 10.20
CA SER A 85 -4.17 30.08 11.10
C SER A 85 -5.08 29.67 12.27
N MET A 86 -5.89 28.63 12.11
CA MET A 86 -6.77 28.10 13.15
C MET A 86 -6.12 26.92 13.90
N GLN A 87 -5.45 26.02 13.18
CA GLN A 87 -4.78 24.85 13.75
C GLN A 87 -3.37 24.69 13.13
N PRO A 88 -2.34 25.35 13.72
CA PRO A 88 -0.97 25.33 13.18
C PRO A 88 -0.36 23.93 13.08
N ASP A 89 -0.74 23.03 13.98
CA ASP A 89 -0.19 21.67 14.07
C ASP A 89 -0.91 20.67 13.14
N CYS A 90 -2.04 21.05 12.53
CA CYS A 90 -2.76 20.19 11.57
C CYS A 90 -1.88 19.93 10.35
N GLN A 91 -1.57 18.66 10.07
CA GLN A 91 -0.81 18.26 8.88
C GLN A 91 -1.75 18.27 7.66
N ILE A 92 -1.29 18.87 6.57
CA ILE A 92 -2.15 19.07 5.38
C ILE A 92 -1.43 18.48 4.16
N SER A 93 -2.14 17.68 3.39
CA SER A 93 -1.67 17.23 2.08
C SER A 93 -2.80 17.06 1.09
N THR A 94 -2.44 17.02 -0.19
CA THR A 94 -3.37 16.82 -1.29
C THR A 94 -2.97 15.56 -2.04
N ASN A 95 -3.93 14.66 -2.27
CA ASN A 95 -3.68 13.42 -3.01
C ASN A 95 -3.07 13.72 -4.38
N TRP A 96 -2.09 12.87 -4.76
CA TRP A 96 -1.20 13.06 -5.91
C TRP A 96 -0.30 14.30 -5.79
N THR A 97 0.25 14.48 -4.61
CA THR A 97 1.16 15.61 -4.28
C THR A 97 2.28 15.80 -5.30
N ILE A 98 2.76 14.72 -5.92
CA ILE A 98 3.84 14.76 -6.92
C ILE A 98 3.39 14.25 -8.28
N GLY A 99 4.12 14.58 -9.35
CA GLY A 99 3.74 14.34 -10.74
C GLY A 99 3.82 12.90 -11.23
N LYS A 100 4.45 12.00 -10.46
CA LYS A 100 4.58 10.59 -10.81
C LYS A 100 4.19 9.71 -9.62
N ARG A 101 3.70 8.51 -9.93
CA ARG A 101 3.39 7.53 -8.90
C ARG A 101 4.65 7.18 -8.10
N PRO A 102 4.52 6.88 -6.80
CA PRO A 102 5.68 6.52 -5.97
C PRO A 102 6.56 5.41 -6.54
N VAL A 103 5.95 4.42 -7.21
CA VAL A 103 6.67 3.32 -7.87
C VAL A 103 7.49 3.74 -9.09
N ASP A 104 7.17 4.89 -9.68
CA ASP A 104 7.84 5.45 -10.84
C ASP A 104 8.73 6.65 -10.45
N MET A 105 8.83 6.97 -9.17
CA MET A 105 9.54 8.15 -8.67
C MET A 105 11.02 8.07 -8.97
N GLN A 106 11.54 9.20 -9.43
CA GLN A 106 12.97 9.44 -9.64
C GLN A 106 13.35 10.72 -8.91
N GLU A 107 14.63 10.85 -8.58
CA GLU A 107 15.17 12.08 -8.04
C GLU A 107 14.78 13.27 -8.93
N GLY A 108 14.25 14.33 -8.34
CA GLY A 108 13.84 15.54 -9.06
C GLY A 108 12.40 15.56 -9.57
N ASP A 109 11.55 14.61 -9.19
CA ASP A 109 10.12 14.70 -9.50
C ASP A 109 9.49 15.95 -8.86
N SER A 110 8.65 16.63 -9.62
CA SER A 110 8.07 17.91 -9.21
C SER A 110 6.90 17.70 -8.27
N ILE A 111 6.84 18.51 -7.21
CA ILE A 111 5.63 18.66 -6.40
C ILE A 111 4.57 19.37 -7.26
N ILE A 112 3.38 18.77 -7.39
CA ILE A 112 2.26 19.34 -8.15
C ILE A 112 1.36 20.17 -7.22
N TYR A 113 0.95 19.57 -6.12
CA TYR A 113 0.06 20.21 -5.15
C TYR A 113 0.86 20.70 -3.95
N PHE A 114 1.05 22.00 -3.85
CA PHE A 114 1.81 22.65 -2.81
C PHE A 114 1.07 23.90 -2.32
N PRO A 115 1.12 24.24 -1.01
CA PRO A 115 1.89 23.59 0.05
C PRO A 115 1.33 22.23 0.49
N SER A 116 2.24 21.36 0.96
CA SER A 116 1.92 20.07 1.56
C SER A 116 2.91 19.76 2.67
N ASP A 117 2.45 19.15 3.77
CA ASP A 117 3.31 18.74 4.89
C ASP A 117 3.87 17.32 4.70
N PHE A 118 3.23 16.52 3.85
CA PHE A 118 3.64 15.16 3.49
C PHE A 118 3.17 14.83 2.06
N ARG A 119 3.62 13.70 1.51
CA ARG A 119 3.22 13.24 0.18
C ARG A 119 2.07 12.25 0.30
N LEU A 120 1.13 12.37 -0.59
CA LEU A 120 0.02 11.43 -0.77
C LEU A 120 -0.01 10.90 -2.19
N TRP A 121 -0.23 9.61 -2.34
CA TRP A 121 -0.58 9.01 -3.62
C TRP A 121 -1.30 7.68 -3.39
N ASP A 122 -2.61 7.71 -3.28
CA ASP A 122 -3.42 6.51 -3.19
C ASP A 122 -3.52 5.79 -4.54
N PRO A 123 -3.56 4.48 -4.56
CA PRO A 123 -3.31 3.50 -3.49
C PRO A 123 -1.89 2.90 -3.55
N PHE A 124 -0.88 3.70 -3.81
CA PHE A 124 0.47 3.22 -4.06
C PHE A 124 1.30 3.11 -2.78
N LEU A 125 2.24 2.17 -2.79
CA LEU A 125 3.27 2.02 -1.77
C LEU A 125 4.52 2.82 -2.15
N PRO A 126 5.32 3.27 -1.18
CA PRO A 126 6.60 3.91 -1.47
C PRO A 126 7.58 2.90 -2.08
N VAL A 127 8.54 3.40 -2.84
CA VAL A 127 9.66 2.59 -3.34
C VAL A 127 10.70 2.36 -2.23
N ALA A 128 11.51 1.31 -2.34
CA ALA A 128 12.52 0.96 -1.34
C ALA A 128 13.52 2.10 -1.07
N VAL A 129 13.91 2.83 -2.12
CA VAL A 129 14.72 4.06 -2.01
C VAL A 129 13.81 5.26 -2.18
N ASP A 130 13.14 5.63 -1.11
CA ASP A 130 12.15 6.70 -1.11
C ASP A 130 12.81 8.03 -0.73
N PRO A 131 12.96 8.98 -1.67
CA PRO A 131 13.52 10.29 -1.37
C PRO A 131 12.53 11.06 -0.49
N LYS A 132 13.02 11.66 0.59
CA LYS A 132 12.22 12.49 1.50
C LYS A 132 12.38 13.98 1.27
N ILE A 133 13.45 14.36 0.59
CA ILE A 133 13.78 15.76 0.36
C ILE A 133 13.40 16.12 -1.07
N TYR A 134 12.49 17.06 -1.18
CA TYR A 134 11.99 17.57 -2.45
C TYR A 134 12.29 19.07 -2.58
N THR A 135 12.62 19.50 -3.78
CA THR A 135 12.86 20.92 -4.08
C THR A 135 11.63 21.51 -4.74
N HIS A 136 11.09 22.59 -4.16
CA HIS A 136 10.03 23.38 -4.75
C HIS A 136 10.37 24.88 -4.65
N SER A 137 10.30 25.61 -5.77
CA SER A 137 10.62 27.05 -5.82
C SER A 137 11.97 27.40 -5.19
N GLY A 138 12.99 26.56 -5.41
CA GLY A 138 14.35 26.76 -4.90
C GLY A 138 14.56 26.48 -3.41
N LYS A 139 13.56 25.95 -2.71
CA LYS A 139 13.65 25.53 -1.30
C LYS A 139 13.48 24.02 -1.19
N GLN A 140 14.15 23.44 -0.21
CA GLN A 140 14.04 22.03 0.12
C GLN A 140 13.00 21.78 1.22
N TYR A 141 12.22 20.74 1.07
CA TYR A 141 11.18 20.31 1.99
C TYR A 141 11.35 18.84 2.31
N TYR A 142 11.23 18.49 3.59
CA TYR A 142 11.12 17.09 4.02
C TYR A 142 9.66 16.69 3.92
N LEU A 143 9.36 15.75 3.04
CA LEU A 143 8.01 15.27 2.77
C LEU A 143 7.97 13.75 2.92
N PRO A 144 7.64 13.21 4.10
CA PRO A 144 7.40 11.79 4.27
C PRO A 144 6.21 11.35 3.42
N PHE A 145 6.07 10.06 3.17
CA PHE A 145 4.99 9.52 2.35
C PHE A 145 3.93 8.86 3.23
N GLU A 146 2.67 9.17 3.00
CA GLU A 146 1.54 8.42 3.49
C GLU A 146 0.97 7.56 2.37
N SER A 147 1.00 6.25 2.59
CA SER A 147 0.40 5.26 1.70
C SER A 147 -1.01 4.96 2.14
N THR A 148 -1.97 5.27 1.29
CA THR A 148 -3.39 4.98 1.58
C THR A 148 -3.78 3.69 0.89
N GLN A 149 -4.26 2.73 1.66
CA GLN A 149 -4.66 1.40 1.20
C GLN A 149 -6.09 1.08 1.66
N THR A 150 -6.74 0.14 1.00
CA THR A 150 -8.05 -0.37 1.46
C THR A 150 -7.95 -1.82 1.93
N ILE A 151 -8.73 -2.16 2.94
CA ILE A 151 -8.87 -3.54 3.44
C ILE A 151 -9.54 -4.47 2.43
N SER A 152 -10.29 -3.92 1.47
CA SER A 152 -10.94 -4.68 0.40
C SER A 152 -9.91 -5.25 -0.56
N VAL A 153 -10.00 -6.55 -0.85
CA VAL A 153 -9.15 -7.23 -1.86
C VAL A 153 -9.39 -6.65 -3.25
N ILE A 154 -10.64 -6.33 -3.57
CA ILE A 154 -11.02 -5.80 -4.89
C ILE A 154 -10.87 -4.28 -5.00
N GLY A 155 -10.28 -3.63 -3.97
CA GLY A 155 -9.92 -2.22 -4.03
C GLY A 155 -11.06 -1.23 -3.78
N ASN A 156 -12.19 -1.67 -3.22
CA ASN A 156 -13.30 -0.78 -2.90
C ASN A 156 -12.96 0.14 -1.72
N TRP A 157 -13.20 1.45 -1.90
CA TRP A 157 -13.09 2.46 -0.85
C TRP A 157 -14.34 2.53 0.03
N PHE A 158 -15.48 2.11 -0.50
CA PHE A 158 -16.78 2.11 0.18
C PHE A 158 -17.32 0.69 0.31
N SER A 159 -18.20 0.46 1.26
CA SER A 159 -18.86 -0.84 1.42
C SER A 159 -19.79 -1.14 0.25
N HIS A 160 -19.61 -2.31 -0.34
CA HIS A 160 -20.49 -2.88 -1.36
C HIS A 160 -21.03 -4.21 -0.86
N PRO A 161 -22.34 -4.50 -0.99
CA PRO A 161 -22.93 -5.75 -0.50
C PRO A 161 -22.31 -7.02 -1.10
N GLU A 162 -21.80 -6.93 -2.33
CA GLU A 162 -21.14 -8.03 -3.05
C GLU A 162 -19.65 -8.18 -2.69
N ASP A 163 -19.04 -7.19 -2.03
CA ASP A 163 -17.66 -7.27 -1.61
C ASP A 163 -17.54 -7.89 -0.22
N THR A 164 -17.40 -9.20 -0.22
CA THR A 164 -17.20 -9.99 1.02
C THR A 164 -15.73 -10.31 1.27
N THR A 165 -14.83 -9.87 0.40
CA THR A 165 -13.40 -10.20 0.46
C THR A 165 -12.63 -9.18 1.29
N VAL A 166 -11.78 -9.68 2.19
CA VAL A 166 -10.94 -8.89 3.07
C VAL A 166 -9.52 -9.40 2.94
N ARG A 167 -8.55 -8.49 2.82
CA ARG A 167 -7.12 -8.85 2.79
C ARG A 167 -6.75 -9.69 4.00
N ASP A 168 -5.98 -10.73 3.78
CA ASP A 168 -5.50 -11.57 4.86
C ASP A 168 -4.42 -10.87 5.71
N VAL A 169 -4.09 -11.47 6.85
CA VAL A 169 -3.16 -10.87 7.83
C VAL A 169 -1.76 -10.74 7.24
N GLU A 170 -1.34 -11.63 6.35
CA GLU A 170 -0.01 -11.61 5.77
C GLU A 170 0.12 -10.52 4.71
N GLU A 171 -0.90 -10.39 3.86
CA GLU A 171 -0.97 -9.30 2.90
C GLU A 171 -1.00 -7.92 3.62
N LEU A 172 -1.78 -7.81 4.70
CA LEU A 172 -1.81 -6.60 5.52
C LEU A 172 -0.46 -6.32 6.20
N ALA A 173 0.25 -7.36 6.65
CA ALA A 173 1.58 -7.20 7.22
C ALA A 173 2.57 -6.68 6.18
N ASP A 174 2.52 -7.18 4.95
CA ASP A 174 3.38 -6.72 3.86
C ASP A 174 3.12 -5.27 3.50
N ILE A 175 1.84 -4.92 3.34
CA ILE A 175 1.41 -3.54 3.10
C ILE A 175 1.92 -2.65 4.22
N PHE A 176 1.74 -3.06 5.47
CA PHE A 176 2.16 -2.27 6.63
C PHE A 176 3.67 -2.05 6.63
N TYR A 177 4.48 -3.11 6.46
CA TYR A 177 5.94 -2.96 6.45
C TYR A 177 6.43 -2.11 5.29
N THR A 178 5.92 -2.35 4.09
CA THR A 178 6.32 -1.58 2.91
C THR A 178 5.91 -0.11 3.05
N ALA A 179 4.71 0.15 3.55
CA ALA A 179 4.21 1.51 3.73
C ALA A 179 4.99 2.29 4.82
N THR A 180 5.38 1.61 5.91
CA THR A 180 5.98 2.28 7.07
C THR A 180 7.50 2.27 7.09
N ILE A 181 8.14 1.63 6.11
CA ILE A 181 9.60 1.67 5.97
C ILE A 181 10.07 3.12 5.75
N ASN A 182 11.26 3.46 6.25
CA ASN A 182 11.85 4.78 6.09
C ASN A 182 11.02 5.94 6.66
N ASP A 183 10.40 5.76 7.83
CA ASP A 183 9.59 6.78 8.52
C ASP A 183 8.38 7.28 7.71
N ASN A 184 7.79 6.40 6.90
CA ASN A 184 6.54 6.64 6.20
C ASN A 184 5.33 6.14 7.01
N CYS A 185 4.12 6.42 6.55
CA CYS A 185 2.87 6.12 7.24
C CYS A 185 1.95 5.26 6.37
N LEU A 186 1.16 4.40 7.01
CA LEU A 186 0.04 3.69 6.39
C LEU A 186 -1.29 4.23 6.91
N LEU A 187 -2.13 4.69 6.00
CA LEU A 187 -3.55 4.89 6.22
C LEU A 187 -4.32 3.71 5.63
N LEU A 188 -5.00 2.94 6.46
CA LEU A 188 -5.78 1.79 6.03
C LEU A 188 -7.28 2.11 6.07
N ASN A 189 -7.90 2.17 4.91
CA ASN A 189 -9.34 2.38 4.79
C ASN A 189 -10.11 1.10 5.12
N ILE A 190 -11.07 1.23 6.04
CA ILE A 190 -11.97 0.15 6.48
C ILE A 190 -13.40 0.67 6.35
N PRO A 191 -14.08 0.41 5.22
CA PRO A 191 -15.40 0.97 4.98
C PRO A 191 -16.45 0.36 5.93
N PRO A 192 -17.23 1.18 6.63
CA PRO A 192 -18.40 0.69 7.38
C PRO A 192 -19.52 0.28 6.42
N ASP A 193 -20.35 -0.66 6.84
CA ASP A 193 -21.59 -1.01 6.14
C ASP A 193 -22.65 0.08 6.24
N THR A 194 -23.81 -0.14 5.61
CA THR A 194 -24.96 0.81 5.64
C THR A 194 -25.56 1.02 7.04
N GLN A 195 -25.16 0.22 8.03
CA GLN A 195 -25.54 0.37 9.44
C GLN A 195 -24.43 1.02 10.28
N GLY A 196 -23.33 1.43 9.65
CA GLY A 196 -22.16 1.98 10.33
C GLY A 196 -21.29 0.95 11.04
N LYS A 197 -21.42 -0.34 10.71
CA LYS A 197 -20.66 -1.42 11.33
C LYS A 197 -19.48 -1.83 10.46
N GLN A 198 -18.36 -2.12 11.11
CA GLN A 198 -17.18 -2.66 10.46
C GLN A 198 -17.36 -4.16 10.14
N ASN A 199 -16.77 -4.60 9.05
CA ASN A 199 -16.73 -6.02 8.70
C ASN A 199 -16.01 -6.82 9.80
N PRO A 200 -16.65 -7.85 10.41
CA PRO A 200 -16.04 -8.62 11.50
C PRO A 200 -14.71 -9.27 11.12
N LYS A 201 -14.55 -9.73 9.88
CA LYS A 201 -13.29 -10.32 9.39
C LYS A 201 -12.18 -9.29 9.26
N ALA A 202 -12.52 -8.08 8.84
CA ALA A 202 -11.57 -6.97 8.81
C ALA A 202 -11.05 -6.64 10.21
N ILE A 203 -11.95 -6.55 11.20
CA ILE A 203 -11.57 -6.34 12.61
C ILE A 203 -10.66 -7.47 13.10
N GLU A 204 -11.02 -8.73 12.87
CA GLU A 204 -10.22 -9.89 13.26
C GLU A 204 -8.81 -9.83 12.69
N ASN A 205 -8.69 -9.55 11.38
CA ASN A 205 -7.40 -9.51 10.68
C ASN A 205 -6.52 -8.36 11.19
N ILE A 206 -7.09 -7.17 11.40
CA ILE A 206 -6.34 -6.02 11.92
C ILE A 206 -5.87 -6.27 13.35
N LEU A 207 -6.73 -6.80 14.23
CA LEU A 207 -6.33 -7.12 15.59
C LEU A 207 -5.28 -8.25 15.65
N THR A 208 -5.32 -9.16 14.68
CA THR A 208 -4.29 -10.20 14.55
C THR A 208 -2.97 -9.61 14.08
N LEU A 209 -3.00 -8.72 13.07
CA LEU A 209 -1.83 -7.97 12.64
C LEU A 209 -1.22 -7.17 13.80
N ALA A 210 -2.04 -6.41 14.53
CA ALA A 210 -1.59 -5.63 15.66
C ALA A 210 -0.82 -6.49 16.69
N ARG A 211 -1.37 -7.65 17.04
CA ARG A 211 -0.69 -8.60 17.94
C ARG A 211 0.63 -9.12 17.38
N GLN A 212 0.69 -9.43 16.09
CA GLN A 212 1.93 -9.87 15.42
C GLN A 212 3.00 -8.78 15.44
N LEU A 213 2.62 -7.52 15.27
CA LEU A 213 3.49 -6.36 15.34
C LEU A 213 3.92 -6.01 16.79
N GLY A 214 3.31 -6.61 17.79
CA GLY A 214 3.53 -6.30 19.20
C GLY A 214 2.79 -5.04 19.67
N ILE A 215 1.81 -4.58 18.90
CA ILE A 215 0.92 -3.46 19.28
C ILE A 215 -0.17 -4.04 20.20
N GLU A 216 -0.22 -3.56 21.43
CA GLU A 216 -1.17 -4.02 22.42
C GLU A 216 -2.02 -2.84 22.93
N ASN A 217 -3.33 -3.07 23.06
CA ASN A 217 -4.24 -2.06 23.57
C ASN A 217 -3.81 -1.57 24.97
N GLY A 218 -3.81 -0.26 25.18
CA GLY A 218 -3.42 0.37 26.45
C GLY A 218 -1.93 0.37 26.75
N LYS A 219 -1.07 -0.09 25.82
CA LYS A 219 0.38 0.01 25.93
C LYS A 219 0.94 1.03 24.97
N PRO A 220 2.10 1.65 25.30
CA PRO A 220 2.79 2.50 24.34
C PRO A 220 3.12 1.73 23.04
N PHE A 221 3.10 2.44 21.93
CA PHE A 221 3.52 1.88 20.64
C PHE A 221 4.95 1.32 20.76
N PRO A 222 5.22 0.09 20.30
CA PRO A 222 6.54 -0.52 20.42
C PRO A 222 7.59 0.31 19.65
N LYS A 223 8.78 0.48 20.24
CA LYS A 223 9.88 1.19 19.59
C LYS A 223 10.40 0.47 18.33
N GLU A 224 10.30 -0.84 18.35
CA GLU A 224 10.64 -1.71 17.21
C GLU A 224 9.48 -2.66 16.96
N LEU A 225 8.98 -2.66 15.75
CA LEU A 225 7.94 -3.59 15.32
C LEU A 225 8.54 -4.95 15.03
N LYS A 226 7.83 -6.00 15.40
CA LYS A 226 8.23 -7.37 15.03
C LYS A 226 7.99 -7.56 13.54
N LYS A 227 9.04 -7.89 12.78
CA LYS A 227 8.87 -8.31 11.38
C LYS A 227 8.16 -9.66 11.30
N PRO A 228 7.31 -9.90 10.29
CA PRO A 228 6.79 -11.23 10.01
C PRO A 228 7.96 -12.20 9.86
N GLN A 229 7.88 -13.33 10.52
CA GLN A 229 8.88 -14.38 10.33
C GLN A 229 8.58 -15.07 8.99
N SER A 230 9.20 -14.60 7.91
CA SER A 230 9.37 -15.45 6.75
C SER A 230 10.36 -16.56 7.07
N LEU A 231 10.04 -17.80 6.71
CA LEU A 231 11.02 -18.90 6.79
C LEU A 231 12.19 -18.68 5.83
N ILE A 232 12.06 -17.77 4.88
CA ILE A 232 13.11 -17.36 3.96
C ILE A 232 13.89 -16.20 4.57
N THR A 233 14.77 -16.51 5.51
CA THR A 233 15.77 -15.56 6.01
C THR A 233 17.12 -15.88 5.36
N ASP A 234 17.80 -14.85 4.83
CA ASP A 234 19.11 -14.96 4.17
C ASP A 234 19.11 -15.92 2.96
N ALA A 235 17.99 -16.11 2.27
CA ALA A 235 17.93 -16.86 1.04
C ALA A 235 18.59 -16.09 -0.09
N THR A 236 19.10 -16.84 -1.08
CA THR A 236 19.55 -16.28 -2.37
C THR A 236 18.72 -16.85 -3.49
N ALA A 237 18.61 -16.13 -4.60
CA ALA A 237 17.91 -16.62 -5.76
C ALA A 237 18.71 -16.39 -7.05
N GLU A 238 18.52 -17.30 -8.00
CA GLU A 238 19.07 -17.25 -9.36
C GLU A 238 17.93 -17.46 -10.35
N ALA A 239 18.01 -16.87 -11.54
CA ALA A 239 16.99 -17.01 -12.55
C ALA A 239 17.58 -17.21 -13.94
N THR A 240 16.84 -17.90 -14.80
CA THR A 240 17.25 -18.18 -16.19
C THR A 240 17.15 -16.95 -17.08
N SER A 241 16.38 -15.93 -16.68
CA SER A 241 16.11 -14.75 -17.47
C SER A 241 15.85 -13.55 -16.56
N ILE A 242 16.37 -12.37 -16.94
CA ILE A 242 16.20 -11.11 -16.21
C ILE A 242 15.86 -10.03 -17.22
N TYR A 243 14.83 -9.25 -16.93
CA TYR A 243 14.37 -8.17 -17.81
C TYR A 243 15.50 -7.18 -18.08
N LYS A 244 15.70 -6.86 -19.36
CA LYS A 244 16.78 -5.99 -19.86
C LYS A 244 18.20 -6.40 -19.42
N ASN A 245 18.41 -7.59 -18.89
CA ASN A 245 19.64 -8.03 -18.21
C ASN A 245 20.04 -7.10 -17.04
N ASP A 246 19.07 -6.40 -16.46
CA ASP A 246 19.29 -5.43 -15.40
C ASP A 246 19.06 -6.08 -14.04
N THR A 247 20.13 -6.61 -13.47
CA THR A 247 20.10 -7.25 -12.14
C THR A 247 19.91 -6.26 -11.01
N LEU A 248 20.22 -4.98 -11.26
CA LEU A 248 20.12 -3.92 -10.25
C LEU A 248 18.67 -3.53 -9.95
N HIS A 249 17.76 -3.65 -10.95
CA HIS A 249 16.37 -3.27 -10.78
C HIS A 249 15.39 -4.46 -10.86
N TYR A 250 15.80 -5.58 -11.49
CA TYR A 250 14.93 -6.74 -11.76
C TYR A 250 15.57 -8.08 -11.40
N GLY A 251 16.57 -8.07 -10.53
CA GLY A 251 17.32 -9.26 -10.15
C GLY A 251 16.51 -10.26 -9.32
N PRO A 252 16.85 -11.56 -9.37
CA PRO A 252 16.12 -12.60 -8.64
C PRO A 252 16.23 -12.47 -7.12
N SER A 253 17.24 -11.78 -6.59
CA SER A 253 17.38 -11.49 -5.16
C SER A 253 16.21 -10.73 -4.59
N TYR A 254 15.52 -9.93 -5.41
CA TYR A 254 14.35 -9.16 -5.01
C TYR A 254 13.11 -10.03 -4.70
N ALA A 255 13.08 -11.26 -5.16
CA ALA A 255 12.01 -12.18 -4.82
C ALA A 255 12.16 -12.83 -3.43
N VAL A 256 13.29 -12.62 -2.76
CA VAL A 256 13.63 -13.23 -1.46
C VAL A 256 14.16 -12.21 -0.42
N ASP A 257 14.05 -10.91 -0.69
CA ASP A 257 14.51 -9.83 0.19
C ASP A 257 13.44 -9.40 1.23
N ASN A 258 12.24 -9.96 1.12
CA ASN A 258 11.06 -9.62 1.93
C ASN A 258 10.54 -8.18 1.74
N ASP A 259 10.90 -7.54 0.63
CA ASP A 259 10.40 -6.22 0.24
C ASP A 259 9.47 -6.36 -0.97
N VAL A 260 8.17 -6.16 -0.77
CA VAL A 260 7.17 -6.26 -1.85
C VAL A 260 7.14 -5.04 -2.78
N SER A 261 7.98 -4.04 -2.56
CA SER A 261 8.17 -2.93 -3.50
C SER A 261 9.17 -3.26 -4.61
N THR A 262 9.96 -4.32 -4.43
CA THR A 262 10.93 -4.83 -5.39
C THR A 262 10.46 -6.15 -6.01
N SER A 263 10.97 -6.53 -7.16
CA SER A 263 10.62 -7.81 -7.79
C SER A 263 11.68 -8.34 -8.73
N TRP A 264 11.79 -9.66 -8.80
CA TRP A 264 12.35 -10.27 -9.99
C TRP A 264 11.38 -10.11 -11.16
N MET A 265 11.89 -9.73 -12.33
CA MET A 265 11.12 -9.70 -13.57
C MET A 265 11.91 -10.44 -14.67
N SER A 266 11.24 -11.35 -15.37
CA SER A 266 11.83 -12.07 -16.50
C SER A 266 11.73 -11.29 -17.81
N ALA A 267 12.73 -11.43 -18.69
CA ALA A 267 12.63 -11.00 -20.08
C ALA A 267 11.76 -11.96 -20.91
N ASP A 268 11.75 -13.25 -20.55
CA ASP A 268 11.06 -14.31 -21.27
C ASP A 268 9.73 -14.66 -20.61
N SER A 269 8.76 -15.07 -21.43
CA SER A 269 7.44 -15.52 -20.95
C SER A 269 7.48 -16.86 -20.22
N LEU A 270 8.51 -17.68 -20.52
CA LEU A 270 8.80 -18.93 -19.83
C LEU A 270 10.17 -18.79 -19.17
N ALA A 271 10.24 -18.93 -17.87
CA ALA A 271 11.45 -18.77 -17.10
C ALA A 271 11.41 -19.61 -15.83
N SER A 272 12.57 -19.82 -15.23
CA SER A 272 12.67 -20.44 -13.92
C SER A 272 13.51 -19.61 -12.96
N MET A 273 13.15 -19.68 -11.69
CA MET A 273 13.90 -19.10 -10.59
C MET A 273 14.25 -20.21 -9.60
N THR A 274 15.50 -20.28 -9.19
CA THR A 274 15.98 -21.19 -8.14
C THR A 274 16.17 -20.39 -6.86
N VAL A 275 15.50 -20.79 -5.80
CA VAL A 275 15.65 -20.23 -4.45
C VAL A 275 16.54 -21.17 -3.64
N ASN A 276 17.61 -20.63 -3.08
CA ASN A 276 18.55 -21.34 -2.22
C ASN A 276 18.35 -20.86 -0.78
N LEU A 277 17.82 -21.73 0.06
CA LEU A 277 17.62 -21.45 1.48
C LEU A 277 18.96 -21.62 2.23
N ARG A 278 19.19 -20.78 3.24
CA ARG A 278 20.41 -20.87 4.06
C ARG A 278 20.58 -22.24 4.73
N LYS A 279 19.44 -22.85 5.11
CA LYS A 279 19.36 -24.19 5.72
C LYS A 279 18.14 -24.94 5.19
N GLU A 280 18.18 -26.25 5.30
CA GLU A 280 17.02 -27.07 5.04
C GLU A 280 15.85 -26.61 5.95
N SER A 281 14.70 -26.36 5.36
CA SER A 281 13.50 -25.87 6.04
C SER A 281 12.33 -26.79 5.73
N LYS A 282 11.47 -27.01 6.73
CA LYS A 282 10.24 -27.80 6.61
C LYS A 282 9.06 -26.84 6.46
N PHE A 283 8.22 -27.06 5.45
CA PHE A 283 7.06 -26.22 5.15
C PHE A 283 5.98 -27.04 4.43
N GLN A 284 4.75 -26.53 4.42
CA GLN A 284 3.62 -27.17 3.73
C GLN A 284 2.95 -26.22 2.71
N GLU A 285 3.39 -24.97 2.64
CA GLU A 285 2.88 -24.01 1.68
C GLU A 285 4.03 -23.16 1.13
N ILE A 286 3.99 -22.93 -0.18
CA ILE A 286 4.82 -21.92 -0.84
C ILE A 286 3.87 -20.81 -1.29
N PHE A 287 4.00 -19.62 -0.69
CA PHE A 287 3.19 -18.47 -0.99
C PHE A 287 3.99 -17.48 -1.84
N LEU A 288 3.42 -17.09 -2.96
CA LEU A 288 4.06 -16.20 -3.94
C LEU A 288 3.26 -14.91 -4.05
N ILE A 289 3.97 -13.78 -4.01
CA ILE A 289 3.44 -12.51 -4.47
C ILE A 289 4.01 -12.26 -5.87
N ILE A 290 3.14 -12.09 -6.85
CA ILE A 290 3.48 -11.99 -8.27
C ILE A 290 2.96 -10.70 -8.86
N GLY A 291 3.50 -10.27 -10.01
CA GLY A 291 2.88 -9.20 -10.81
C GLY A 291 1.45 -9.60 -11.21
N GLU A 292 0.53 -8.68 -11.13
CA GLU A 292 -0.88 -8.91 -11.40
C GLU A 292 -1.09 -9.63 -12.75
N ASN A 293 -1.73 -10.79 -12.69
CA ASN A 293 -1.97 -11.66 -13.85
C ASN A 293 -0.72 -12.03 -14.68
N SER A 294 0.49 -11.79 -14.16
CA SER A 294 1.73 -12.03 -14.92
C SER A 294 2.04 -13.52 -15.05
N VAL A 295 1.67 -14.33 -14.06
CA VAL A 295 1.84 -15.80 -14.05
C VAL A 295 0.48 -16.47 -14.11
N THR A 296 0.27 -17.33 -15.10
CA THR A 296 -1.00 -18.06 -15.29
C THR A 296 -0.90 -19.55 -15.09
N GLN A 297 0.32 -20.10 -15.08
CA GLN A 297 0.59 -21.48 -14.70
C GLN A 297 2.04 -21.63 -14.24
N LEU A 298 2.28 -22.38 -13.18
CA LEU A 298 3.62 -22.67 -12.66
C LEU A 298 3.75 -24.09 -12.12
N SER A 299 5.00 -24.53 -11.96
CA SER A 299 5.36 -25.70 -11.15
C SER A 299 6.48 -25.37 -10.19
N ILE A 300 6.54 -26.12 -9.10
CA ILE A 300 7.62 -26.02 -8.12
C ILE A 300 8.24 -27.39 -7.92
N ASP A 301 9.57 -27.43 -8.02
CA ASP A 301 10.36 -28.63 -7.78
C ASP A 301 11.26 -28.38 -6.55
N LYS A 302 11.54 -29.41 -5.76
CA LYS A 302 12.60 -29.42 -4.75
C LYS A 302 13.82 -30.16 -5.28
N GLU A 303 15.01 -29.78 -4.83
CA GLU A 303 16.19 -30.58 -5.06
C GLU A 303 16.25 -31.72 -4.06
N ASP A 304 16.44 -32.93 -4.57
CA ASP A 304 16.69 -34.16 -3.79
C ASP A 304 17.84 -34.93 -4.41
N ASN A 305 18.95 -35.08 -3.67
CA ASN A 305 20.16 -35.77 -4.13
C ASN A 305 20.68 -35.29 -5.50
N GLY A 306 20.65 -33.97 -5.75
CA GLY A 306 21.10 -33.35 -6.99
C GLY A 306 20.12 -33.47 -8.16
N LYS A 307 18.90 -33.93 -7.92
CA LYS A 307 17.82 -34.01 -8.92
C LYS A 307 16.62 -33.15 -8.52
N TRP A 308 16.01 -32.51 -9.50
CA TRP A 308 14.77 -31.79 -9.30
C TRP A 308 13.59 -32.76 -9.27
N VAL A 309 12.83 -32.73 -8.17
CA VAL A 309 11.66 -33.57 -7.93
C VAL A 309 10.44 -32.64 -7.83
N PRO A 310 9.42 -32.83 -8.68
CA PRO A 310 8.20 -32.05 -8.63
C PRO A 310 7.49 -32.19 -7.28
N VAL A 311 7.11 -31.06 -6.68
CA VAL A 311 6.33 -31.03 -5.42
C VAL A 311 5.00 -30.31 -5.57
N TYR A 312 4.88 -29.44 -6.59
CA TYR A 312 3.64 -28.73 -6.88
C TYR A 312 3.52 -28.40 -8.36
N GLN A 313 2.32 -28.46 -8.87
CA GLN A 313 1.96 -27.93 -10.19
C GLN A 313 0.58 -27.28 -10.13
N SER A 314 0.49 -26.03 -10.53
CA SER A 314 -0.80 -25.33 -10.60
C SER A 314 -1.63 -25.84 -11.78
N GLY A 315 -2.96 -25.78 -11.65
CA GLY A 315 -3.83 -25.64 -12.81
C GLY A 315 -3.63 -24.26 -13.47
N VAL A 316 -4.52 -23.91 -14.39
CA VAL A 316 -4.59 -22.53 -14.90
C VAL A 316 -5.04 -21.62 -13.75
N ILE A 317 -4.17 -20.67 -13.37
CA ILE A 317 -4.47 -19.70 -12.33
C ILE A 317 -5.52 -18.74 -12.90
N PRO A 318 -6.68 -18.60 -12.26
CA PRO A 318 -7.72 -17.70 -12.72
C PRO A 318 -7.19 -16.27 -12.82
N LYS A 319 -7.68 -15.52 -13.80
CA LYS A 319 -7.37 -14.09 -13.87
C LYS A 319 -7.85 -13.45 -12.57
N GLN A 320 -6.91 -12.95 -11.81
CA GLN A 320 -7.21 -12.13 -10.65
C GLN A 320 -7.76 -10.83 -11.21
N ARG A 321 -8.98 -10.49 -10.87
CA ARG A 321 -9.62 -9.28 -11.39
C ARG A 321 -8.96 -8.11 -10.69
N GLY A 322 -8.35 -7.22 -11.45
CA GLY A 322 -7.94 -5.83 -11.25
C GLY A 322 -7.89 -5.28 -9.82
N GLU A 323 -7.49 -6.08 -8.92
CA GLU A 323 -7.99 -6.13 -7.57
C GLU A 323 -6.92 -5.69 -6.63
N SER A 324 -5.72 -5.58 -7.17
CA SER A 324 -4.64 -4.95 -6.47
C SER A 324 -4.32 -3.65 -7.19
N PHE A 325 -4.72 -2.54 -6.62
CA PHE A 325 -4.18 -1.23 -6.97
C PHE A 325 -2.64 -1.19 -6.90
N MET A 326 -2.04 -2.21 -6.30
CA MET A 326 -0.59 -2.35 -6.15
C MET A 326 0.05 -3.07 -7.33
N GLY A 327 -0.74 -3.58 -8.29
CA GLY A 327 -0.23 -4.24 -9.50
C GLY A 327 0.35 -5.63 -9.26
N TYR A 328 0.04 -6.29 -8.14
CA TYR A 328 0.41 -7.68 -7.89
C TYR A 328 -0.76 -8.56 -7.45
N GLY A 329 -0.59 -9.85 -7.62
CA GLY A 329 -1.49 -10.89 -7.16
C GLY A 329 -0.78 -11.88 -6.26
N THR A 330 -1.52 -12.84 -5.71
CA THR A 330 -0.98 -13.86 -4.83
C THR A 330 -1.28 -15.27 -5.34
N ILE A 331 -0.37 -16.21 -5.07
CA ILE A 331 -0.56 -17.63 -5.36
C ILE A 331 -0.19 -18.42 -4.12
N SER A 332 -1.15 -19.16 -3.57
CA SER A 332 -0.93 -20.11 -2.48
C SER A 332 -0.74 -21.53 -3.07
N CYS A 333 0.47 -22.04 -2.98
CA CYS A 333 0.85 -23.38 -3.43
C CYS A 333 0.86 -24.33 -2.25
N LYS A 334 -0.32 -24.85 -1.85
CA LYS A 334 -0.46 -25.79 -0.74
C LYS A 334 -0.04 -27.19 -1.17
N LEU A 335 0.78 -27.82 -0.35
CA LEU A 335 1.26 -29.19 -0.53
C LEU A 335 0.38 -30.16 0.25
N ASP A 336 0.20 -31.35 -0.27
CA ASP A 336 -0.59 -32.41 0.41
C ASP A 336 0.03 -32.78 1.77
N GLU A 337 1.37 -32.81 1.83
CA GLU A 337 2.14 -33.12 3.02
C GLU A 337 3.29 -32.13 3.20
N PRO A 338 3.72 -31.83 4.44
CA PRO A 338 4.89 -31.02 4.67
C PRO A 338 6.16 -31.65 4.05
N ILE A 339 6.94 -30.86 3.37
CA ILE A 339 8.22 -31.27 2.79
C ILE A 339 9.38 -30.55 3.46
N SER A 340 10.58 -31.17 3.38
CA SER A 340 11.84 -30.50 3.70
C SER A 340 12.60 -30.21 2.42
N ALA A 341 13.14 -29.01 2.29
CA ALA A 341 13.99 -28.63 1.17
C ALA A 341 15.00 -27.56 1.56
N GLN A 342 16.13 -27.54 0.89
CA GLN A 342 17.11 -26.45 0.94
C GLN A 342 17.13 -25.68 -0.37
N ARG A 343 16.74 -26.30 -1.49
CA ARG A 343 16.63 -25.64 -2.78
C ARG A 343 15.28 -25.92 -3.43
N LEU A 344 14.70 -24.87 -3.96
CA LEU A 344 13.43 -24.90 -4.69
C LEU A 344 13.62 -24.30 -6.07
N GLN A 345 12.99 -24.85 -7.09
CA GLN A 345 12.91 -24.26 -8.42
C GLN A 345 11.46 -23.96 -8.75
N ILE A 346 11.15 -22.69 -8.97
CA ILE A 346 9.85 -22.19 -9.43
C ILE A 346 9.96 -22.03 -10.94
N ARG A 347 9.14 -22.78 -11.68
CA ARG A 347 9.10 -22.73 -13.15
C ARG A 347 7.81 -22.10 -13.61
N ILE A 348 7.89 -21.05 -14.38
CA ILE A 348 6.75 -20.42 -15.04
C ILE A 348 6.43 -21.21 -16.29
N LEU A 349 5.29 -21.88 -16.30
CA LEU A 349 4.81 -22.71 -17.41
C LEU A 349 3.97 -21.92 -18.39
N GLN A 350 3.29 -20.87 -17.91
CA GLN A 350 2.52 -19.96 -18.76
C GLN A 350 2.44 -18.58 -18.08
N SER A 351 2.51 -17.52 -18.89
CA SER A 351 2.43 -16.14 -18.41
C SER A 351 1.67 -15.24 -19.39
N ASN A 352 1.16 -14.12 -18.86
CA ASN A 352 0.66 -13.01 -19.65
C ASN A 352 1.76 -11.93 -19.67
N GLY A 353 2.54 -11.87 -20.75
CA GLY A 353 3.65 -10.94 -20.88
C GLY A 353 4.89 -11.39 -20.10
N LYS A 354 5.46 -10.51 -19.32
CA LYS A 354 6.70 -10.74 -18.56
C LYS A 354 6.35 -11.13 -17.12
N PRO A 355 6.64 -12.39 -16.71
CA PRO A 355 6.35 -12.79 -15.35
C PRO A 355 7.26 -12.06 -14.37
N SER A 356 6.69 -11.71 -13.22
CA SER A 356 7.43 -11.15 -12.10
C SER A 356 7.01 -11.80 -10.79
N ILE A 357 7.98 -11.92 -9.87
CA ILE A 357 7.79 -12.41 -8.50
C ILE A 357 8.34 -11.37 -7.54
N TYR A 358 7.49 -10.84 -6.68
CA TYR A 358 7.82 -9.86 -5.65
C TYR A 358 8.28 -10.53 -4.37
N SER A 359 7.67 -11.67 -4.00
CA SER A 359 8.06 -12.37 -2.79
C SER A 359 7.80 -13.87 -2.90
N VAL A 360 8.70 -14.65 -2.32
CA VAL A 360 8.54 -16.09 -2.08
C VAL A 360 8.55 -16.32 -0.59
N ARG A 361 7.55 -17.03 -0.06
CA ARG A 361 7.43 -17.34 1.36
C ARG A 361 7.14 -18.80 1.57
N LEU A 362 7.64 -19.33 2.67
CA LEU A 362 7.41 -20.72 3.08
C LEU A 362 6.64 -20.73 4.40
N LYS A 363 5.59 -21.55 4.48
CA LYS A 363 4.75 -21.70 5.67
C LYS A 363 4.62 -23.16 6.11
#